data_91d8bbe36e3c96bcbd03b7e5a838f253
#
_entry.id   91d8bbe36e3c96bcbd03b7e5a838f253
#
_cell.length_a   1.000
_cell.length_b   1.000
_cell.length_c   1.000
_cell.angle_alpha   90.00
_cell.angle_beta   90.00
_cell.angle_gamma   90.00
#
_symmetry.space_group_name_H-M   'P 1'
#
loop_
_entity.id
_entity.type
_entity.pdbx_description
1 polymer ?
#
loop_
_entity_poly.entity_id
_entity_poly.type
_entity_poly.pdbx_seq_one_letter_code
_entity_poly.pdbx_strand_id
1 'polypeptide(L)'
;MKDKIIKLAQQQIGNDYVRYCHDMGYPHRIEWCACFISWLATQLNLTDVIPVDMSCNRQIEKFKKLNAKVAKALVPDVGDIIYYDWDNSGDADHVGIVENNDGHMITVIEGNSGYEPYDRVRRRQIPIHYGKIFTVVRPNYPKLEQLPFELPLTKSGDDNIYVSILQYILYKNNILKSVSDVDGEFGPKTEEAVKEFQKKADIEVDGIVGNDTWYHLLK
;
A
#
# COMPACT_ATOMS: atom_id res chain seq x y z
N MET A 1 -4.59 2.66 -1.29
CA MET A 1 -3.86 1.46 -1.82
C MET A 1 -2.35 1.59 -1.63
N LYS A 2 -1.76 2.77 -1.88
CA LYS A 2 -0.33 3.02 -1.64
C LYS A 2 0.09 2.68 -0.19
N ASP A 3 -0.65 3.15 0.80
CA ASP A 3 -0.32 2.90 2.21
C ASP A 3 -0.47 1.42 2.61
N LYS A 4 -1.43 0.70 1.99
CA LYS A 4 -1.63 -0.74 2.24
C LYS A 4 -0.42 -1.56 1.79
N ILE A 5 0.17 -1.27 0.63
CA ILE A 5 1.34 -2.03 0.15
C ILE A 5 2.58 -1.72 0.99
N ILE A 6 2.75 -0.48 1.44
CA ILE A 6 3.83 -0.12 2.37
C ILE A 6 3.67 -0.85 3.70
N LYS A 7 2.48 -0.81 4.30
CA LYS A 7 2.18 -1.53 5.54
C LYS A 7 2.42 -3.04 5.41
N LEU A 8 2.01 -3.63 4.29
CA LEU A 8 2.29 -5.05 4.02
C LEU A 8 3.79 -5.31 3.91
N ALA A 9 4.55 -4.47 3.19
CA ALA A 9 6.00 -4.60 3.07
C ALA A 9 6.71 -4.49 4.44
N GLN A 10 6.27 -3.54 5.29
CA GLN A 10 6.78 -3.38 6.67
C GLN A 10 6.60 -4.64 7.50
N GLN A 11 5.46 -5.32 7.39
CA GLN A 11 5.16 -6.57 8.10
C GLN A 11 6.07 -7.73 7.67
N GLN A 12 6.71 -7.62 6.51
CA GLN A 12 7.60 -8.67 5.99
C GLN A 12 9.06 -8.55 6.46
N ILE A 13 9.43 -7.45 7.10
CA ILE A 13 10.84 -7.20 7.49
C ILE A 13 11.36 -8.33 8.38
N GLY A 14 12.53 -8.85 8.03
CA GLY A 14 13.19 -9.98 8.70
C GLY A 14 12.87 -11.35 8.08
N ASN A 15 11.83 -11.48 7.26
CA ASN A 15 11.48 -12.73 6.59
C ASN A 15 12.49 -13.07 5.47
N ASP A 16 12.65 -14.37 5.22
CA ASP A 16 13.44 -14.90 4.13
C ASP A 16 12.59 -15.14 2.85
N TYR A 17 13.21 -15.74 1.84
CA TYR A 17 12.64 -15.97 0.51
C TYR A 17 11.50 -17.01 0.47
N VAL A 18 11.41 -17.91 1.44
CA VAL A 18 10.63 -19.16 1.34
C VAL A 18 9.18 -18.87 0.95
N ARG A 19 8.54 -17.98 1.68
CA ARG A 19 7.14 -17.60 1.41
C ARG A 19 6.97 -17.02 0.01
N TYR A 20 7.80 -16.04 -0.36
CA TYR A 20 7.63 -15.29 -1.61
C TYR A 20 7.87 -16.16 -2.82
N CYS A 21 8.95 -16.94 -2.82
CA CYS A 21 9.23 -17.87 -3.90
C CYS A 21 8.13 -18.93 -4.02
N HIS A 22 7.74 -19.56 -2.91
CA HIS A 22 6.72 -20.60 -2.91
C HIS A 22 5.35 -20.08 -3.43
N ASP A 23 4.85 -18.97 -2.88
CA ASP A 23 3.56 -18.39 -3.27
C ASP A 23 3.56 -17.95 -4.75
N MET A 24 4.73 -17.63 -5.30
CA MET A 24 4.91 -17.26 -6.71
C MET A 24 5.24 -18.46 -7.61
N GLY A 25 5.13 -19.71 -7.09
CA GLY A 25 5.27 -20.96 -7.85
C GLY A 25 6.71 -21.48 -8.01
N TYR A 26 7.65 -20.97 -7.21
CA TYR A 26 9.04 -21.44 -7.22
C TYR A 26 9.34 -22.31 -5.99
N PRO A 27 9.59 -23.62 -6.15
CA PRO A 27 9.81 -24.53 -5.02
C PRO A 27 11.20 -24.35 -4.36
N HIS A 28 12.07 -23.53 -4.93
CA HIS A 28 13.42 -23.26 -4.44
C HIS A 28 13.72 -21.76 -4.55
N ARG A 29 14.81 -21.34 -3.90
CA ARG A 29 15.28 -19.96 -3.97
C ARG A 29 15.64 -19.57 -5.41
N ILE A 30 15.20 -18.39 -5.80
CA ILE A 30 15.62 -17.65 -7.00
C ILE A 30 16.22 -16.33 -6.57
N GLU A 31 16.65 -15.47 -7.50
CA GLU A 31 16.84 -14.05 -7.21
C GLU A 31 15.48 -13.41 -6.95
N TRP A 32 15.21 -13.07 -5.68
CA TRP A 32 13.84 -12.83 -5.24
C TRP A 32 13.48 -11.38 -4.89
N CYS A 33 14.31 -10.41 -5.28
CA CYS A 33 13.98 -8.99 -5.10
C CYS A 33 12.72 -8.57 -5.88
N ALA A 34 12.67 -8.87 -7.19
CA ALA A 34 11.48 -8.62 -8.02
C ALA A 34 10.31 -9.55 -7.67
N CYS A 35 10.61 -10.78 -7.20
CA CYS A 35 9.62 -11.71 -6.67
C CYS A 35 8.89 -11.13 -5.46
N PHE A 36 9.61 -10.50 -4.52
CA PHE A 36 9.03 -9.85 -3.36
C PHE A 36 8.06 -8.71 -3.74
N ILE A 37 8.46 -7.83 -4.66
CA ILE A 37 7.59 -6.77 -5.16
C ILE A 37 6.35 -7.34 -5.87
N SER A 38 6.52 -8.39 -6.67
CA SER A 38 5.43 -9.09 -7.34
C SER A 38 4.48 -9.75 -6.35
N TRP A 39 5.02 -10.36 -5.29
CA TRP A 39 4.25 -10.95 -4.20
C TRP A 39 3.39 -9.90 -3.48
N LEU A 40 3.97 -8.75 -3.11
CA LEU A 40 3.22 -7.64 -2.50
C LEU A 40 2.02 -7.22 -3.36
N ALA A 41 2.23 -7.09 -4.68
CA ALA A 41 1.19 -6.73 -5.62
C ALA A 41 0.07 -7.79 -5.68
N THR A 42 0.44 -9.07 -5.69
CA THR A 42 -0.50 -10.19 -5.73
C THR A 42 -1.36 -10.25 -4.47
N GLN A 43 -0.77 -10.08 -3.28
CA GLN A 43 -1.51 -10.11 -2.02
C GLN A 43 -2.58 -9.03 -1.91
N LEU A 44 -2.41 -7.92 -2.61
CA LEU A 44 -3.31 -6.77 -2.56
C LEU A 44 -4.16 -6.60 -3.83
N ASN A 45 -4.15 -7.58 -4.75
CA ASN A 45 -4.82 -7.50 -6.04
C ASN A 45 -4.42 -6.23 -6.85
N LEU A 46 -3.13 -5.87 -6.83
CA LEU A 46 -2.56 -4.71 -7.49
C LEU A 46 -1.76 -5.08 -8.75
N THR A 47 -1.98 -6.25 -9.33
CA THR A 47 -1.21 -6.75 -10.49
C THR A 47 -1.40 -5.92 -11.75
N ASP A 48 -2.51 -5.18 -11.85
CA ASP A 48 -2.77 -4.19 -12.90
C ASP A 48 -2.03 -2.86 -12.70
N VAL A 49 -1.41 -2.68 -11.53
CA VAL A 49 -0.68 -1.46 -11.13
C VAL A 49 0.81 -1.73 -10.99
N ILE A 50 1.15 -2.86 -10.39
CA ILE A 50 2.51 -3.37 -10.22
C ILE A 50 2.58 -4.74 -10.88
N PRO A 51 3.21 -4.83 -12.06
CA PRO A 51 3.19 -6.05 -12.84
C PRO A 51 4.03 -7.16 -12.21
N VAL A 52 3.53 -8.38 -12.31
CA VAL A 52 4.22 -9.58 -11.84
C VAL A 52 5.34 -9.96 -12.81
N ASP A 53 6.57 -9.98 -12.32
CA ASP A 53 7.75 -10.54 -12.98
C ASP A 53 8.86 -10.81 -11.96
N MET A 54 9.70 -11.82 -12.25
CA MET A 54 10.85 -12.18 -11.42
C MET A 54 12.14 -11.51 -11.89
N SER A 55 12.10 -10.78 -13.01
CA SER A 55 13.24 -10.03 -13.56
C SER A 55 12.97 -8.54 -13.44
N CYS A 56 13.91 -7.80 -12.83
CA CYS A 56 13.85 -6.35 -12.70
C CYS A 56 13.64 -5.65 -14.04
N ASN A 57 14.43 -6.02 -15.05
CA ASN A 57 14.35 -5.40 -16.37
C ASN A 57 13.02 -5.67 -17.07
N ARG A 58 12.50 -6.91 -17.04
CA ARG A 58 11.18 -7.23 -17.61
C ARG A 58 10.05 -6.55 -16.85
N GLN A 59 10.17 -6.41 -15.53
CA GLN A 59 9.19 -5.71 -14.71
C GLN A 59 9.12 -4.21 -15.08
N ILE A 60 10.26 -3.56 -15.31
CA ILE A 60 10.34 -2.18 -15.80
C ILE A 60 9.60 -2.04 -17.15
N GLU A 61 9.85 -2.96 -18.10
CA GLU A 61 9.18 -2.92 -19.41
C GLU A 61 7.65 -3.13 -19.31
N LYS A 62 7.21 -3.96 -18.37
CA LYS A 62 5.78 -4.12 -18.08
C LYS A 62 5.18 -2.85 -17.47
N PHE A 63 5.88 -2.16 -16.58
CA PHE A 63 5.45 -0.87 -16.05
C PHE A 63 5.26 0.19 -17.13
N LYS A 64 6.16 0.27 -18.11
CA LYS A 64 6.00 1.16 -19.27
C LYS A 64 4.73 0.87 -20.04
N LYS A 65 4.39 -0.41 -20.22
CA LYS A 65 3.13 -0.84 -20.89
C LYS A 65 1.88 -0.47 -20.10
N LEU A 66 1.98 -0.33 -18.78
CA LEU A 66 0.91 0.15 -17.91
C LEU A 66 0.85 1.69 -17.80
N ASN A 67 1.61 2.40 -18.64
CA ASN A 67 1.73 3.86 -18.62
C ASN A 67 2.16 4.44 -17.26
N ALA A 68 2.89 3.68 -16.44
CA ALA A 68 3.51 4.19 -15.23
C ALA A 68 4.61 5.19 -15.60
N LYS A 69 4.85 6.19 -14.73
CA LYS A 69 5.99 7.08 -14.92
C LYS A 69 7.28 6.32 -14.60
N VAL A 70 8.15 6.18 -15.59
CA VAL A 70 9.44 5.50 -15.46
C VAL A 70 10.53 6.48 -15.88
N ALA A 71 11.32 6.97 -14.95
CA ALA A 71 12.43 7.87 -15.25
C ALA A 71 13.48 7.91 -14.14
N LYS A 72 14.77 7.97 -14.51
CA LYS A 72 15.89 8.15 -13.57
C LYS A 72 15.82 9.48 -12.82
N ALA A 73 15.31 10.52 -13.45
CA ALA A 73 15.20 11.87 -12.89
C ALA A 73 13.97 12.10 -12.00
N LEU A 74 13.11 11.07 -11.78
CA LEU A 74 12.04 11.19 -10.82
C LEU A 74 12.62 11.31 -9.41
N VAL A 75 12.15 12.31 -8.67
CA VAL A 75 12.37 12.36 -7.22
C VAL A 75 11.52 11.27 -6.60
N PRO A 76 12.13 10.29 -5.90
CA PRO A 76 11.39 9.18 -5.31
C PRO A 76 10.37 9.67 -4.28
N ASP A 77 9.17 9.14 -4.32
CA ASP A 77 8.10 9.38 -3.36
C ASP A 77 7.64 8.06 -2.71
N VAL A 78 6.99 8.14 -1.57
CA VAL A 78 6.43 6.97 -0.87
C VAL A 78 5.58 6.14 -1.83
N GLY A 79 5.83 4.83 -1.88
CA GLY A 79 5.15 3.91 -2.79
C GLY A 79 5.79 3.78 -4.17
N ASP A 80 6.78 4.60 -4.53
CA ASP A 80 7.53 4.40 -5.76
C ASP A 80 8.37 3.11 -5.68
N ILE A 81 8.60 2.50 -6.83
CA ILE A 81 9.47 1.32 -6.97
C ILE A 81 10.82 1.80 -7.50
N ILE A 82 11.90 1.50 -6.77
CA ILE A 82 13.26 1.88 -7.15
C ILE A 82 14.00 0.67 -7.66
N TYR A 83 14.63 0.82 -8.82
CA TYR A 83 15.55 -0.16 -9.39
C TYR A 83 16.98 0.35 -9.30
N TYR A 84 17.90 -0.56 -9.02
CA TYR A 84 19.33 -0.28 -8.86
C TYR A 84 20.13 -0.96 -9.95
N ASP A 85 21.26 -0.34 -10.31
CA ASP A 85 22.34 -0.88 -11.13
C ASP A 85 23.62 -0.81 -10.30
N TRP A 86 23.97 -1.95 -9.68
CA TRP A 86 25.09 -2.01 -8.74
C TRP A 86 26.45 -2.01 -9.43
N ASP A 87 26.52 -2.65 -10.59
CA ASP A 87 27.77 -2.86 -11.33
C ASP A 87 27.97 -1.85 -12.48
N ASN A 88 27.00 -0.97 -12.73
CA ASN A 88 26.92 -0.01 -13.83
C ASN A 88 26.92 -0.69 -15.22
N SER A 89 26.28 -1.85 -15.32
CA SER A 89 26.10 -2.58 -16.58
C SER A 89 25.10 -1.91 -17.53
N GLY A 90 24.23 -1.04 -17.00
CA GLY A 90 23.13 -0.46 -17.73
C GLY A 90 21.83 -1.28 -17.62
N ASP A 91 21.83 -2.29 -16.76
CA ASP A 91 20.70 -3.15 -16.44
C ASP A 91 20.32 -3.05 -14.95
N ALA A 92 19.07 -3.36 -14.63
CA ALA A 92 18.61 -3.34 -13.24
C ALA A 92 18.93 -4.67 -12.54
N ASP A 93 19.74 -4.60 -11.46
CA ASP A 93 20.17 -5.74 -10.66
C ASP A 93 19.28 -6.01 -9.47
N HIS A 94 18.61 -4.97 -8.96
CA HIS A 94 17.88 -5.02 -7.71
C HIS A 94 16.68 -4.08 -7.70
N VAL A 95 15.75 -4.31 -6.77
CA VAL A 95 14.52 -3.53 -6.67
C VAL A 95 14.03 -3.45 -5.23
N GLY A 96 13.42 -2.31 -4.89
CA GLY A 96 12.74 -2.10 -3.63
C GLY A 96 11.58 -1.11 -3.75
N ILE A 97 10.79 -0.99 -2.68
CA ILE A 97 9.67 -0.05 -2.58
C ILE A 97 9.99 1.05 -1.57
N VAL A 98 9.74 2.30 -1.92
CA VAL A 98 10.00 3.46 -1.05
C VAL A 98 8.98 3.49 0.09
N GLU A 99 9.49 3.39 1.32
CA GLU A 99 8.72 3.49 2.56
C GLU A 99 8.58 4.93 3.05
N ASN A 100 9.65 5.72 2.93
CA ASN A 100 9.69 7.10 3.41
C ASN A 100 10.65 7.95 2.57
N ASN A 101 10.37 9.25 2.53
CA ASN A 101 11.24 10.27 1.96
C ASN A 101 11.19 11.52 2.86
N ASP A 102 12.30 11.92 3.42
CA ASP A 102 12.43 13.12 4.27
C ASP A 102 12.97 14.35 3.52
N GLY A 103 13.12 14.25 2.20
CA GLY A 103 13.69 15.29 1.33
C GLY A 103 15.21 15.19 1.11
N HIS A 104 15.92 14.42 1.93
CA HIS A 104 17.36 14.17 1.83
C HIS A 104 17.69 12.70 1.69
N MET A 105 17.03 11.87 2.47
CA MET A 105 17.17 10.42 2.51
C MET A 105 15.85 9.75 2.18
N ILE A 106 15.94 8.61 1.54
CA ILE A 106 14.80 7.71 1.37
C ILE A 106 15.05 6.42 2.10
N THR A 107 13.98 5.87 2.68
CA THR A 107 13.96 4.51 3.23
C THR A 107 13.25 3.61 2.25
N VAL A 108 13.91 2.53 1.86
CA VAL A 108 13.41 1.55 0.89
C VAL A 108 13.30 0.19 1.56
N ILE A 109 12.19 -0.52 1.35
CA ILE A 109 12.03 -1.92 1.78
C ILE A 109 12.36 -2.81 0.59
N GLU A 110 13.28 -3.74 0.79
CA GLU A 110 13.84 -4.61 -0.24
C GLU A 110 13.75 -6.07 0.18
N GLY A 111 13.31 -6.95 -0.72
CA GLY A 111 13.55 -8.39 -0.63
C GLY A 111 14.95 -8.73 -1.16
N ASN A 112 15.46 -9.92 -0.86
CA ASN A 112 16.78 -10.37 -1.30
C ASN A 112 17.92 -9.40 -0.92
N SER A 113 17.78 -8.77 0.25
CA SER A 113 18.76 -7.79 0.73
C SER A 113 19.74 -8.41 1.71
N GLY A 114 21.02 -8.35 1.40
CA GLY A 114 22.11 -9.02 2.11
C GLY A 114 22.84 -10.00 1.21
N TYR A 115 23.43 -11.04 1.81
CA TYR A 115 24.14 -12.11 1.10
C TYR A 115 23.57 -13.49 1.51
N GLU A 116 23.58 -14.40 0.59
CA GLU A 116 23.11 -15.77 0.78
C GLU A 116 23.92 -16.51 1.87
N PRO A 117 23.30 -17.28 2.78
CA PRO A 117 21.86 -17.54 2.93
C PRO A 117 21.14 -16.58 3.91
N TYR A 118 21.74 -15.44 4.23
CA TYR A 118 21.28 -14.49 5.25
C TYR A 118 20.52 -13.31 4.65
N ASP A 119 20.23 -13.33 3.35
CA ASP A 119 19.39 -12.37 2.68
C ASP A 119 17.95 -12.40 3.22
N ARG A 120 17.40 -11.21 3.48
CA ARG A 120 16.09 -11.02 4.12
C ARG A 120 15.38 -9.84 3.50
N VAL A 121 14.11 -9.67 3.86
CA VAL A 121 13.44 -8.38 3.67
C VAL A 121 14.04 -7.38 4.66
N ARG A 122 14.58 -6.28 4.16
CA ARG A 122 15.26 -5.25 4.98
C ARG A 122 14.89 -3.85 4.56
N ARG A 123 15.11 -2.91 5.49
CA ARG A 123 15.18 -1.49 5.19
C ARG A 123 16.59 -1.10 4.76
N ARG A 124 16.67 -0.30 3.72
CA ARG A 124 17.86 0.40 3.29
C ARG A 124 17.61 1.90 3.32
N GLN A 125 18.52 2.67 3.88
CA GLN A 125 18.50 4.13 3.78
C GLN A 125 19.57 4.59 2.80
N ILE A 126 19.17 5.42 1.85
CA ILE A 126 20.06 5.98 0.82
C ILE A 126 19.75 7.46 0.59
N PRO A 127 20.72 8.26 0.13
CA PRO A 127 20.46 9.61 -0.33
C PRO A 127 19.44 9.62 -1.48
N ILE A 128 18.59 10.66 -1.53
CA ILE A 128 17.55 10.80 -2.56
C ILE A 128 18.11 10.79 -3.99
N HIS A 129 19.37 11.20 -4.16
CA HIS A 129 20.10 11.17 -5.44
C HIS A 129 21.21 10.11 -5.44
N TYR A 130 20.95 8.94 -4.88
CA TYR A 130 21.93 7.87 -4.81
C TYR A 130 22.33 7.41 -6.20
N GLY A 131 23.65 7.46 -6.51
CA GLY A 131 24.20 7.24 -7.85
C GLY A 131 23.93 5.84 -8.44
N LYS A 132 23.55 4.87 -7.62
CA LYS A 132 23.19 3.51 -8.06
C LYS A 132 21.71 3.33 -8.39
N ILE A 133 20.89 4.38 -8.26
CA ILE A 133 19.50 4.31 -8.76
C ILE A 133 19.55 4.26 -10.29
N PHE A 134 19.11 3.16 -10.85
CA PHE A 134 18.96 2.95 -12.29
C PHE A 134 17.74 3.71 -12.81
N THR A 135 16.58 3.46 -12.21
CA THR A 135 15.35 4.18 -12.52
C THR A 135 14.37 4.16 -11.37
N VAL A 136 13.49 5.13 -11.35
CA VAL A 136 12.34 5.21 -10.42
C VAL A 136 11.08 4.98 -11.23
N VAL A 137 10.20 4.12 -10.71
CA VAL A 137 8.88 3.88 -11.28
C VAL A 137 7.84 4.38 -10.29
N ARG A 138 6.92 5.21 -10.76
CA ARG A 138 5.73 5.64 -10.02
C ARG A 138 4.52 4.87 -10.52
N PRO A 139 4.07 3.85 -9.80
CA PRO A 139 2.89 3.08 -10.18
C PRO A 139 1.63 3.98 -10.18
N ASN A 140 0.70 3.68 -11.08
CA ASN A 140 -0.58 4.35 -11.13
C ASN A 140 -1.54 3.74 -10.09
N TYR A 141 -1.20 3.90 -8.80
CA TYR A 141 -2.10 3.42 -7.74
C TYR A 141 -3.50 3.99 -7.94
N PRO A 142 -4.54 3.14 -7.80
CA PRO A 142 -5.90 3.65 -7.83
C PRO A 142 -6.00 4.75 -6.77
N LYS A 143 -6.38 5.94 -7.21
CA LYS A 143 -6.85 6.95 -6.27
C LYS A 143 -8.08 6.35 -5.60
N LEU A 144 -8.28 6.64 -4.30
CA LEU A 144 -9.61 6.44 -3.74
C LEU A 144 -10.58 7.08 -4.74
N GLU A 145 -11.51 6.27 -5.29
CA GLU A 145 -12.57 6.83 -6.08
C GLU A 145 -13.25 7.86 -5.16
N GLN A 146 -13.09 9.13 -5.50
CA GLN A 146 -13.81 10.16 -4.78
C GLN A 146 -15.28 9.89 -5.04
N LEU A 147 -16.07 9.87 -3.99
CA LEU A 147 -17.51 9.88 -4.16
C LEU A 147 -17.85 11.03 -5.12
N PRO A 148 -18.79 10.85 -6.05
CA PRO A 148 -19.16 11.87 -7.01
C PRO A 148 -19.72 13.16 -6.36
N PHE A 149 -19.78 13.19 -5.04
CA PHE A 149 -20.19 14.29 -4.19
C PHE A 149 -19.41 14.24 -2.87
N GLU A 150 -19.17 15.40 -2.27
CA GLU A 150 -18.56 15.49 -0.95
C GLU A 150 -19.61 15.22 0.12
N LEU A 151 -19.32 14.22 0.99
CA LEU A 151 -20.07 14.02 2.22
C LEU A 151 -19.38 14.77 3.36
N PRO A 152 -20.14 15.31 4.31
CA PRO A 152 -19.54 16.06 5.40
C PRO A 152 -18.69 15.15 6.29
N LEU A 153 -17.66 15.75 6.88
CA LEU A 153 -16.96 15.12 7.98
C LEU A 153 -17.95 14.91 9.13
N THR A 154 -18.10 13.68 9.60
CA THR A 154 -19.07 13.31 10.63
C THR A 154 -18.33 12.65 11.79
N LYS A 155 -18.53 13.16 13.01
CA LYS A 155 -17.77 12.79 14.20
C LYS A 155 -18.58 12.96 15.48
N SER A 156 -18.00 12.52 16.60
CA SER A 156 -18.60 12.62 17.93
C SER A 156 -19.08 14.04 18.24
N GLY A 157 -20.31 14.13 18.69
CA GLY A 157 -21.03 15.38 19.00
C GLY A 157 -21.88 15.93 17.85
N ASP A 158 -21.82 15.35 16.66
CA ASP A 158 -22.71 15.72 15.56
C ASP A 158 -24.13 15.16 15.79
N ASP A 159 -25.16 15.93 15.35
CA ASP A 159 -26.58 15.59 15.45
C ASP A 159 -27.32 15.99 14.15
N ASN A 160 -27.15 15.26 13.10
CA ASN A 160 -27.70 15.61 11.80
C ASN A 160 -28.06 14.38 10.95
N ILE A 161 -28.68 14.64 9.79
CA ILE A 161 -29.15 13.57 8.89
C ILE A 161 -28.00 12.62 8.46
N TYR A 162 -26.78 13.09 8.36
CA TYR A 162 -25.64 12.23 7.96
C TYR A 162 -25.26 11.25 9.06
N VAL A 163 -25.47 11.61 10.35
CA VAL A 163 -25.32 10.68 11.47
C VAL A 163 -26.37 9.57 11.36
N SER A 164 -27.64 9.92 11.09
CA SER A 164 -28.70 8.92 10.90
C SER A 164 -28.37 7.97 9.72
N ILE A 165 -27.88 8.50 8.60
CA ILE A 165 -27.46 7.72 7.44
C ILE A 165 -26.29 6.78 7.81
N LEU A 166 -25.29 7.29 8.48
CA LEU A 166 -24.14 6.53 8.95
C LEU A 166 -24.59 5.38 9.85
N GLN A 167 -25.37 5.68 10.89
CA GLN A 167 -25.88 4.69 11.83
C GLN A 167 -26.73 3.62 11.13
N TYR A 168 -27.58 4.03 10.19
CA TYR A 168 -28.36 3.09 9.40
C TYR A 168 -27.49 2.14 8.57
N ILE A 169 -26.42 2.64 7.94
CA ILE A 169 -25.45 1.84 7.20
C ILE A 169 -24.73 0.87 8.15
N LEU A 170 -24.28 1.34 9.31
CA LEU A 170 -23.61 0.53 10.32
C LEU A 170 -24.55 -0.57 10.87
N TYR A 171 -25.85 -0.26 11.04
CA TYR A 171 -26.88 -1.22 11.40
C TYR A 171 -27.07 -2.27 10.31
N LYS A 172 -27.19 -1.86 9.04
CA LYS A 172 -27.31 -2.79 7.90
C LYS A 172 -26.10 -3.71 7.73
N ASN A 173 -24.93 -3.25 8.14
CA ASN A 173 -23.69 -4.04 8.17
C ASN A 173 -23.51 -4.85 9.48
N ASN A 174 -24.54 -4.96 10.31
CA ASN A 174 -24.53 -5.70 11.58
C ASN A 174 -23.45 -5.24 12.58
N ILE A 175 -22.99 -4.00 12.50
CA ILE A 175 -22.08 -3.39 13.47
C ILE A 175 -22.89 -2.80 14.62
N LEU A 176 -23.83 -1.90 14.35
CA LEU A 176 -24.88 -1.56 15.29
C LEU A 176 -25.92 -2.70 15.35
N LYS A 177 -26.34 -3.07 16.54
CA LYS A 177 -27.16 -4.27 16.76
C LYS A 177 -28.65 -3.97 16.83
N SER A 178 -29.04 -2.72 17.06
CA SER A 178 -30.44 -2.33 17.20
C SER A 178 -30.78 -1.15 16.28
N VAL A 179 -31.99 -1.17 15.73
CA VAL A 179 -32.50 -0.03 14.97
C VAL A 179 -32.72 1.20 15.88
N SER A 180 -32.87 1.00 17.19
CA SER A 180 -32.94 2.10 18.17
C SER A 180 -31.63 2.85 18.33
N ASP A 181 -30.52 2.33 17.79
CA ASP A 181 -29.22 3.00 17.77
C ASP A 181 -29.08 3.95 16.55
N VAL A 182 -30.13 4.01 15.72
CA VAL A 182 -30.22 4.96 14.59
C VAL A 182 -31.03 6.17 15.09
N ASP A 183 -30.44 6.94 15.97
CA ASP A 183 -31.07 8.07 16.67
C ASP A 183 -30.69 9.45 16.11
N GLY A 184 -29.69 9.49 15.23
CA GLY A 184 -29.18 10.73 14.63
C GLY A 184 -28.16 11.47 15.49
N GLU A 185 -27.79 10.94 16.66
CA GLU A 185 -26.81 11.52 17.56
C GLU A 185 -25.49 10.73 17.51
N PHE A 186 -24.40 11.39 17.16
CA PHE A 186 -23.08 10.74 17.15
C PHE A 186 -22.52 10.67 18.57
N GLY A 187 -23.05 9.75 19.35
CA GLY A 187 -22.60 9.45 20.70
C GLY A 187 -21.46 8.41 20.74
N PRO A 188 -21.01 8.04 21.97
CA PRO A 188 -19.91 7.08 22.15
C PRO A 188 -20.16 5.73 21.48
N LYS A 189 -21.41 5.28 21.43
CA LYS A 189 -21.79 4.01 20.79
C LYS A 189 -21.60 4.06 19.28
N THR A 190 -21.94 5.19 18.66
CA THR A 190 -21.71 5.42 17.23
C THR A 190 -20.22 5.49 16.93
N GLU A 191 -19.43 6.16 17.77
CA GLU A 191 -17.98 6.25 17.62
C GLU A 191 -17.30 4.88 17.69
N GLU A 192 -17.70 4.04 18.65
CA GLU A 192 -17.19 2.67 18.78
C GLU A 192 -17.55 1.83 17.54
N ALA A 193 -18.78 1.95 17.03
CA ALA A 193 -19.22 1.29 15.82
C ALA A 193 -18.44 1.75 14.58
N VAL A 194 -18.12 3.03 14.47
CA VAL A 194 -17.26 3.57 13.39
C VAL A 194 -15.87 2.98 13.48
N LYS A 195 -15.26 2.95 14.66
CA LYS A 195 -13.92 2.34 14.87
C LYS A 195 -13.91 0.84 14.53
N GLU A 196 -14.98 0.11 14.89
CA GLU A 196 -15.13 -1.29 14.49
C GLU A 196 -15.20 -1.43 12.97
N PHE A 197 -15.99 -0.57 12.31
CA PHE A 197 -16.08 -0.57 10.85
C PHE A 197 -14.73 -0.25 10.20
N GLN A 198 -14.06 0.81 10.63
CA GLN A 198 -12.74 1.22 10.10
C GLN A 198 -11.72 0.10 10.22
N LYS A 199 -11.71 -0.60 11.36
CA LYS A 199 -10.85 -1.78 11.56
C LYS A 199 -11.18 -2.90 10.58
N LYS A 200 -12.46 -3.20 10.32
CA LYS A 200 -12.89 -4.23 9.35
C LYS A 200 -12.57 -3.83 7.92
N ALA A 201 -12.67 -2.55 7.61
CA ALA A 201 -12.36 -2.00 6.29
C ALA A 201 -10.84 -1.83 6.05
N ASP A 202 -10.01 -2.09 7.07
CA ASP A 202 -8.54 -1.91 7.04
C ASP A 202 -8.14 -0.48 6.64
N ILE A 203 -8.82 0.52 7.22
CA ILE A 203 -8.53 1.94 7.09
C ILE A 203 -8.11 2.53 8.44
N GLU A 204 -7.74 3.83 8.49
CA GLU A 204 -7.37 4.51 9.73
C GLU A 204 -8.51 4.42 10.76
N VAL A 205 -8.18 4.01 11.99
CA VAL A 205 -9.14 3.79 13.08
C VAL A 205 -9.12 5.01 14.00
N ASP A 206 -9.77 6.09 13.60
CA ASP A 206 -9.84 7.35 14.34
C ASP A 206 -11.22 7.66 14.93
N GLY A 207 -12.25 6.92 14.50
CA GLY A 207 -13.63 7.16 14.89
C GLY A 207 -14.29 8.33 14.17
N ILE A 208 -13.64 8.88 13.14
CA ILE A 208 -14.13 10.01 12.34
C ILE A 208 -14.54 9.51 10.96
N VAL A 209 -15.70 9.94 10.48
CA VAL A 209 -16.20 9.54 9.17
C VAL A 209 -15.88 10.63 8.16
N GLY A 210 -14.68 10.57 7.63
CA GLY A 210 -14.20 11.37 6.50
C GLY A 210 -14.46 10.69 5.16
N ASN A 211 -13.94 11.27 4.07
CA ASN A 211 -14.14 10.75 2.70
C ASN A 211 -13.74 9.28 2.54
N ASP A 212 -12.66 8.84 3.16
CA ASP A 212 -12.21 7.44 3.09
C ASP A 212 -13.19 6.50 3.79
N THR A 213 -13.66 6.86 4.98
CA THR A 213 -14.64 6.08 5.73
C THR A 213 -15.99 6.03 4.99
N TRP A 214 -16.47 7.16 4.48
CA TRP A 214 -17.69 7.21 3.67
C TRP A 214 -17.60 6.36 2.41
N TYR A 215 -16.48 6.42 1.71
CA TYR A 215 -16.26 5.61 0.51
C TYR A 215 -16.42 4.11 0.82
N HIS A 216 -15.81 3.64 1.91
CA HIS A 216 -15.88 2.23 2.30
C HIS A 216 -17.25 1.81 2.83
N LEU A 217 -18.00 2.74 3.45
CA LEU A 217 -19.38 2.50 3.92
C LEU A 217 -20.38 2.35 2.78
N LEU A 218 -20.16 3.03 1.65
CA LEU A 218 -21.09 3.10 0.51
C LEU A 218 -20.75 2.10 -0.61
N LYS A 219 -19.69 1.33 -0.47
CA LYS A 219 -19.24 0.31 -1.43
C LYS A 219 -19.85 -1.05 -1.10
#